data_f3a94e3fe765876e98b3d93432bf5871
#
_entry.id   f3a94e3fe765876e98b3d93432bf5871
#
_cell.length_a   1.000
_cell.length_b   1.000
_cell.length_c   1.000
_cell.angle_alpha   90.00
_cell.angle_beta   90.00
_cell.angle_gamma   90.00
#
_symmetry.space_group_name_H-M   'P 1'
#
loop_
_entity.id
_entity.type
_entity.pdbx_description
1 polymer ?
#
loop_
_entity_poly.entity_id
_entity_poly.type
_entity_poly.pdbx_seq_one_letter_code
_entity_poly.pdbx_strand_id
1 'polypeptide(L)'
;MTPSVFRSVGRALLALVVLAAPALSQTRGFLVRLGNDTTTVERFTKTGDRIEGTRVGRSPVTTVLKYVITLNTDGSIASYQQSQTRADGSAIPNAPATQKMTFDGDSVTRVVTAADGQTTTRRTAVPKGTLPAIGGSWLFYELALQQAKRDGSGGYQTIGFGAQQNAASPKIDVRFIGTDSAETIQLGFRTGLRLDRNGRITRGDGSLTTQKFLVTPARDIDVTALANAWAARDAAGQAMGTASTRDTVSANVGGANVWIDYGRPAMRGREIWGTLVPFDTVWRLGANSATQLRTDKDLDIGGKTVAAGLYTLWLLPTLKDAWLIVSTQASPPLWGTDFSKSTEVVRIALERHLNLPTTEERFHIFIEGDMLMFHWDKAGYGVKIKAK
;
A
#
# COMPACT_ATOMS: atom_id res chain seq x y z
N MET A 1 84.14 -48.41 13.80
CA MET A 1 83.74 -47.02 14.01
C MET A 1 83.00 -46.55 12.75
N THR A 2 81.66 -46.54 12.75
CA THR A 2 80.82 -46.07 11.65
C THR A 2 79.99 -44.89 12.13
N PRO A 3 79.95 -43.75 11.43
CA PRO A 3 79.13 -42.60 11.85
C PRO A 3 77.68 -42.72 11.34
N SER A 4 76.76 -42.54 12.22
CA SER A 4 75.31 -42.46 11.96
C SER A 4 74.92 -41.13 11.29
N VAL A 5 74.26 -41.20 10.15
CA VAL A 5 73.71 -40.05 9.44
C VAL A 5 72.25 -39.79 9.95
N PHE A 6 72.03 -38.68 10.65
CA PHE A 6 70.70 -38.17 10.97
C PHE A 6 70.11 -37.51 9.73
N ARG A 7 68.99 -38.08 9.20
CA ARG A 7 68.12 -37.45 8.21
C ARG A 7 67.03 -36.63 8.93
N SER A 8 67.11 -35.33 8.81
CA SER A 8 66.01 -34.42 9.21
C SER A 8 64.90 -34.43 8.16
N VAL A 9 63.71 -34.88 8.54
CA VAL A 9 62.50 -34.79 7.72
C VAL A 9 61.89 -33.43 7.97
N GLY A 10 62.04 -32.51 7.02
CA GLY A 10 61.35 -31.22 7.00
C GLY A 10 59.86 -31.46 6.66
N ARG A 11 58.95 -31.14 7.59
CA ARG A 11 57.51 -31.07 7.34
C ARG A 11 57.21 -29.72 6.63
N ALA A 12 56.91 -29.78 5.34
CA ALA A 12 56.34 -28.67 4.61
C ALA A 12 54.88 -28.47 5.03
N LEU A 13 54.54 -27.39 5.72
CA LEU A 13 53.16 -26.96 5.94
C LEU A 13 52.63 -26.40 4.61
N LEU A 14 51.76 -27.13 3.95
CA LEU A 14 50.96 -26.62 2.84
C LEU A 14 49.88 -25.66 3.44
N ALA A 15 50.07 -24.37 3.32
CA ALA A 15 49.03 -23.39 3.64
C ALA A 15 47.94 -23.48 2.54
N LEU A 16 46.77 -24.04 2.90
CA LEU A 16 45.58 -24.07 2.04
C LEU A 16 45.00 -22.65 1.98
N VAL A 17 45.33 -21.89 0.92
CA VAL A 17 44.64 -20.61 0.64
C VAL A 17 43.26 -20.94 0.13
N VAL A 18 42.27 -20.86 1.01
CA VAL A 18 40.86 -20.93 0.63
C VAL A 18 40.51 -19.61 -0.08
N LEU A 19 40.59 -19.60 -1.39
CA LEU A 19 40.04 -18.54 -2.22
C LEU A 19 38.51 -18.56 -2.02
N ALA A 20 37.96 -17.60 -1.28
CA ALA A 20 36.53 -17.39 -1.18
C ALA A 20 36.01 -17.09 -2.59
N ALA A 21 35.15 -17.99 -3.09
CA ALA A 21 34.48 -17.77 -4.35
C ALA A 21 33.68 -16.47 -4.30
N PRO A 22 33.69 -15.62 -5.34
CA PRO A 22 32.94 -14.39 -5.35
C PRO A 22 31.46 -14.70 -5.13
N ALA A 23 30.81 -14.01 -4.18
CA ALA A 23 29.41 -14.18 -3.91
C ALA A 23 28.62 -13.85 -5.19
N LEU A 24 27.83 -14.81 -5.71
CA LEU A 24 27.04 -14.62 -6.92
C LEU A 24 26.02 -13.52 -6.70
N SER A 25 26.13 -12.47 -7.51
CA SER A 25 25.19 -11.35 -7.55
C SER A 25 23.90 -11.77 -8.24
N GLN A 26 22.75 -11.53 -7.61
CA GLN A 26 21.43 -11.84 -8.17
C GLN A 26 20.60 -10.57 -8.28
N THR A 27 20.37 -10.12 -9.50
CA THR A 27 19.51 -8.96 -9.78
C THR A 27 18.09 -9.42 -10.12
N ARG A 28 17.11 -8.80 -9.48
CA ARG A 28 15.67 -9.07 -9.64
C ARG A 28 14.87 -7.77 -9.47
N GLY A 29 13.60 -7.85 -9.76
CA GLY A 29 12.70 -6.71 -9.55
C GLY A 29 11.24 -7.09 -9.66
N PHE A 30 10.38 -6.08 -9.47
CA PHE A 30 8.94 -6.20 -9.54
C PHE A 30 8.31 -5.01 -10.26
N LEU A 31 7.24 -5.28 -10.98
CA LEU A 31 6.31 -4.30 -11.52
C LEU A 31 5.00 -4.38 -10.74
N VAL A 32 4.50 -3.23 -10.28
CA VAL A 32 3.17 -3.11 -9.65
C VAL A 32 2.24 -2.37 -10.61
N ARG A 33 1.14 -3.00 -10.97
CA ARG A 33 0.12 -2.42 -11.84
C ARG A 33 -1.17 -2.18 -11.07
N LEU A 34 -1.83 -1.09 -11.38
CA LEU A 34 -3.16 -0.74 -10.92
C LEU A 34 -4.02 -0.48 -12.15
N GLY A 35 -4.82 -1.47 -12.54
CA GLY A 35 -5.49 -1.45 -13.83
C GLY A 35 -4.47 -1.40 -14.98
N ASN A 36 -4.59 -0.42 -15.85
CA ASN A 36 -3.70 -0.24 -17.00
C ASN A 36 -2.38 0.47 -16.64
N ASP A 37 -2.29 1.08 -15.47
CA ASP A 37 -1.13 1.87 -15.07
C ASP A 37 -0.09 1.04 -14.32
N THR A 38 1.19 1.15 -14.72
CA THR A 38 2.30 0.77 -13.86
C THR A 38 2.54 1.88 -12.84
N THR A 39 2.34 1.56 -11.57
CA THR A 39 2.43 2.53 -10.46
C THR A 39 3.78 2.54 -9.78
N THR A 40 4.44 1.39 -9.77
CA THR A 40 5.72 1.21 -9.08
C THR A 40 6.57 0.19 -9.83
N VAL A 41 7.85 0.45 -9.88
CA VAL A 41 8.88 -0.50 -10.32
C VAL A 41 9.94 -0.60 -9.25
N GLU A 42 10.33 -1.80 -8.91
CA GLU A 42 11.40 -2.08 -7.97
C GLU A 42 12.46 -2.95 -8.63
N ARG A 43 13.74 -2.60 -8.46
CA ARG A 43 14.89 -3.42 -8.87
C ARG A 43 15.86 -3.51 -7.71
N PHE A 44 16.36 -4.70 -7.43
CA PHE A 44 17.34 -4.92 -6.37
C PHE A 44 18.35 -5.99 -6.76
N THR A 45 19.53 -5.89 -6.13
CA THR A 45 20.64 -6.84 -6.31
C THR A 45 21.05 -7.35 -4.94
N LYS A 46 21.09 -8.66 -4.77
CA LYS A 46 21.61 -9.32 -3.58
C LYS A 46 23.01 -9.83 -3.86
N THR A 47 23.97 -9.45 -3.01
CA THR A 47 25.36 -9.91 -3.03
C THR A 47 25.75 -10.29 -1.59
N GLY A 48 25.89 -11.57 -1.32
CA GLY A 48 26.12 -12.07 0.04
C GLY A 48 24.98 -11.72 1.00
N ASP A 49 25.29 -11.01 2.06
CA ASP A 49 24.36 -10.52 3.08
C ASP A 49 23.75 -9.13 2.78
N ARG A 50 24.18 -8.48 1.70
CA ARG A 50 23.79 -7.14 1.32
C ARG A 50 22.78 -7.15 0.16
N ILE A 51 21.72 -6.37 0.31
CA ILE A 51 20.73 -6.13 -0.75
C ILE A 51 20.67 -4.63 -1.01
N GLU A 52 20.91 -4.23 -2.24
CA GLU A 52 20.77 -2.85 -2.71
C GLU A 52 19.63 -2.77 -3.69
N GLY A 53 18.74 -1.79 -3.52
CA GLY A 53 17.60 -1.65 -4.36
C GLY A 53 17.23 -0.21 -4.69
N THR A 54 16.53 -0.08 -5.81
CA THR A 54 15.91 1.16 -6.25
C THR A 54 14.45 0.89 -6.58
N ARG A 55 13.57 1.71 -6.00
CA ARG A 55 12.14 1.70 -6.29
C ARG A 55 11.74 3.05 -6.89
N VAL A 56 11.05 3.02 -8.01
CA VAL A 56 10.48 4.20 -8.65
C VAL A 56 8.96 4.12 -8.51
N GLY A 57 8.37 5.12 -7.91
CA GLY A 57 6.92 5.25 -7.75
C GLY A 57 6.41 6.48 -8.51
N ARG A 58 5.17 6.41 -9.02
CA ARG A 58 4.53 7.48 -9.82
C ARG A 58 3.49 8.30 -9.07
N SER A 59 3.06 7.86 -7.89
CA SER A 59 1.94 8.51 -7.21
C SER A 59 2.41 9.29 -5.97
N PRO A 60 2.03 10.58 -5.80
CA PRO A 60 1.30 11.43 -6.76
C PRO A 60 2.15 11.91 -7.93
N VAL A 61 3.46 11.99 -7.77
CA VAL A 61 4.47 12.32 -8.76
C VAL A 61 5.61 11.32 -8.68
N THR A 62 6.45 11.31 -9.69
CA THR A 62 7.58 10.37 -9.77
C THR A 62 8.61 10.65 -8.67
N THR A 63 8.91 9.59 -7.92
CA THR A 63 9.96 9.62 -6.88
C THR A 63 10.83 8.37 -6.99
N VAL A 64 12.09 8.52 -6.60
CA VAL A 64 13.09 7.45 -6.58
C VAL A 64 13.50 7.20 -5.14
N LEU A 65 13.26 6.00 -4.66
CA LEU A 65 13.71 5.53 -3.35
C LEU A 65 14.85 4.55 -3.56
N LYS A 66 16.01 4.87 -3.02
CA LYS A 66 17.17 3.96 -2.95
C LYS A 66 17.28 3.38 -1.56
N TYR A 67 17.57 2.10 -1.46
CA TYR A 67 17.71 1.45 -0.17
C TYR A 67 18.83 0.41 -0.12
N VAL A 68 19.27 0.15 1.09
CA VAL A 68 20.23 -0.91 1.43
C VAL A 68 19.67 -1.69 2.60
N ILE A 69 19.66 -3.03 2.48
CA ILE A 69 19.34 -3.97 3.56
C ILE A 69 20.59 -4.79 3.82
N THR A 70 20.98 -4.93 5.09
CA THR A 70 22.00 -5.89 5.53
C THR A 70 21.31 -7.00 6.31
N LEU A 71 21.68 -8.23 6.03
CA LEU A 71 21.14 -9.41 6.68
C LEU A 71 22.15 -9.96 7.70
N ASN A 72 21.65 -10.57 8.75
CA ASN A 72 22.42 -11.41 9.65
C ASN A 72 22.73 -12.75 8.98
N THR A 73 23.61 -13.55 9.57
CA THR A 73 23.97 -14.90 9.09
C THR A 73 22.77 -15.86 9.04
N ASP A 74 21.78 -15.65 9.92
CA ASP A 74 20.52 -16.41 9.91
C ASP A 74 19.52 -15.91 8.86
N GLY A 75 19.87 -14.83 8.12
CA GLY A 75 19.03 -14.22 7.10
C GLY A 75 17.97 -13.25 7.66
N SER A 76 17.94 -12.97 8.95
CA SER A 76 17.14 -11.88 9.52
C SER A 76 17.72 -10.51 9.14
N ILE A 77 16.91 -9.45 9.22
CA ILE A 77 17.36 -8.09 8.86
C ILE A 77 18.18 -7.50 10.01
N ALA A 78 19.46 -7.19 9.75
CA ALA A 78 20.31 -6.49 10.67
C ALA A 78 20.14 -4.97 10.57
N SER A 79 20.02 -4.44 9.34
CA SER A 79 19.78 -3.02 9.13
C SER A 79 19.02 -2.74 7.84
N TYR A 80 18.33 -1.60 7.83
CA TYR A 80 17.67 -1.03 6.66
C TYR A 80 17.98 0.45 6.58
N GLN A 81 18.44 0.93 5.44
CA GLN A 81 18.69 2.34 5.17
C GLN A 81 18.01 2.74 3.87
N GLN A 82 17.46 3.96 3.83
CA GLN A 82 16.85 4.51 2.62
C GLN A 82 17.13 5.99 2.46
N SER A 83 17.03 6.44 1.20
CA SER A 83 16.92 7.85 0.80
C SER A 83 15.88 7.97 -0.30
N GLN A 84 15.17 9.09 -0.37
CA GLN A 84 14.18 9.34 -1.40
C GLN A 84 14.40 10.70 -2.04
N THR A 85 14.38 10.73 -3.38
CA THR A 85 14.63 11.93 -4.19
C THR A 85 13.59 12.03 -5.32
N ARG A 86 13.59 13.15 -6.02
CA ARG A 86 13.00 13.26 -7.36
C ARG A 86 13.87 12.46 -8.36
N ALA A 87 13.38 12.30 -9.59
CA ALA A 87 14.11 11.56 -10.63
C ALA A 87 15.46 12.20 -11.01
N ASP A 88 15.55 13.52 -10.96
CA ASP A 88 16.75 14.31 -11.20
C ASP A 88 17.75 14.31 -10.02
N GLY A 89 17.45 13.59 -8.95
CA GLY A 89 18.24 13.52 -7.72
C GLY A 89 17.97 14.66 -6.74
N SER A 90 17.16 15.65 -7.07
CA SER A 90 16.83 16.74 -6.16
C SER A 90 16.01 16.26 -4.95
N ALA A 91 16.16 16.98 -3.83
CA ALA A 91 15.43 16.67 -2.60
C ALA A 91 13.92 16.85 -2.76
N ILE A 92 13.15 16.00 -2.09
CA ILE A 92 11.70 16.18 -1.95
C ILE A 92 11.48 17.13 -0.77
N PRO A 93 10.68 18.21 -0.94
CA PRO A 93 10.39 19.15 0.14
C PRO A 93 9.87 18.42 1.40
N ASN A 94 10.40 18.76 2.56
CA ASN A 94 10.06 18.19 3.86
C ASN A 94 10.35 16.69 4.03
N ALA A 95 11.00 16.05 3.07
CA ALA A 95 11.47 14.67 3.22
C ALA A 95 12.85 14.64 3.89
N PRO A 96 13.15 13.63 4.71
CA PRO A 96 14.48 13.44 5.26
C PRO A 96 15.49 13.07 4.17
N ALA A 97 16.74 13.52 4.33
CA ALA A 97 17.83 13.17 3.42
C ALA A 97 18.14 11.66 3.47
N THR A 98 18.23 11.11 4.69
CA THR A 98 18.43 9.68 4.89
C THR A 98 17.68 9.18 6.12
N GLN A 99 17.35 7.89 6.10
CA GLN A 99 16.70 7.19 7.21
C GLN A 99 17.35 5.83 7.37
N LYS A 100 17.71 5.45 8.60
CA LYS A 100 18.33 4.17 8.91
C LYS A 100 17.64 3.50 10.10
N MET A 101 17.45 2.20 10.02
CA MET A 101 17.07 1.32 11.14
C MET A 101 18.18 0.31 11.37
N THR A 102 18.49 0.04 12.64
CA THR A 102 19.38 -1.05 13.06
C THR A 102 18.61 -1.89 14.06
N PHE A 103 18.51 -3.19 13.79
CA PHE A 103 17.79 -4.16 14.62
C PHE A 103 18.76 -4.86 15.54
N ASP A 104 18.46 -4.90 16.82
CA ASP A 104 19.28 -5.49 17.88
C ASP A 104 18.36 -6.30 18.82
N GLY A 105 18.15 -7.57 18.46
CA GLY A 105 17.34 -8.49 19.24
C GLY A 105 15.90 -8.03 19.40
N ASP A 106 15.61 -7.40 20.54
CA ASP A 106 14.29 -6.92 20.96
C ASP A 106 14.14 -5.40 20.82
N SER A 107 15.03 -4.74 20.12
CA SER A 107 15.00 -3.30 19.94
C SER A 107 15.38 -2.89 18.51
N VAL A 108 14.90 -1.71 18.11
CA VAL A 108 15.31 -1.03 16.88
C VAL A 108 15.76 0.39 17.18
N THR A 109 16.94 0.75 16.65
CA THR A 109 17.43 2.11 16.63
C THR A 109 17.11 2.73 15.29
N ARG A 110 16.38 3.84 15.29
CA ARG A 110 16.01 4.62 14.10
C ARG A 110 16.78 5.93 14.09
N VAL A 111 17.46 6.19 12.99
CA VAL A 111 18.21 7.44 12.76
C VAL A 111 17.60 8.12 11.53
N VAL A 112 17.15 9.36 11.68
CA VAL A 112 16.56 10.17 10.62
C VAL A 112 17.41 11.42 10.50
N THR A 113 17.99 11.64 9.31
CA THR A 113 18.76 12.84 8.98
C THR A 113 17.88 13.74 8.11
N ALA A 114 17.58 14.93 8.59
CA ALA A 114 16.83 15.94 7.85
C ALA A 114 17.67 16.54 6.70
N ALA A 115 17.03 17.30 5.82
CA ALA A 115 17.70 17.93 4.68
C ALA A 115 18.77 18.94 5.08
N ASP A 116 18.65 19.56 6.26
CA ASP A 116 19.63 20.49 6.85
C ASP A 116 20.79 19.77 7.59
N GLY A 117 20.79 18.43 7.56
CA GLY A 117 21.81 17.61 8.22
C GLY A 117 21.53 17.31 9.70
N GLN A 118 20.47 17.87 10.29
CA GLN A 118 20.11 17.54 11.67
C GLN A 118 19.69 16.08 11.78
N THR A 119 20.14 15.41 12.84
CA THR A 119 19.89 13.98 13.03
C THR A 119 19.07 13.74 14.29
N THR A 120 18.01 13.00 14.15
CA THR A 120 17.19 12.49 15.26
C THR A 120 17.41 11.00 15.42
N THR A 121 17.78 10.57 16.62
CA THR A 121 17.95 9.15 16.96
C THR A 121 16.87 8.73 17.96
N ARG A 122 16.22 7.60 17.68
CA ARG A 122 15.21 7.03 18.57
C ARG A 122 15.36 5.52 18.65
N ARG A 123 15.49 5.00 19.88
CA ARG A 123 15.46 3.56 20.16
C ARG A 123 14.09 3.16 20.67
N THR A 124 13.59 2.02 20.22
CA THR A 124 12.27 1.49 20.59
C THR A 124 12.38 0.00 20.82
N ALA A 125 11.80 -0.49 21.92
CA ALA A 125 11.64 -1.91 22.15
C ALA A 125 10.63 -2.49 21.15
N VAL A 126 10.95 -3.62 20.55
CA VAL A 126 10.10 -4.31 19.55
C VAL A 126 10.22 -5.82 19.75
N PRO A 127 9.21 -6.61 19.43
CA PRO A 127 9.33 -8.05 19.42
C PRO A 127 10.46 -8.53 18.50
N LYS A 128 11.16 -9.58 18.91
CA LYS A 128 12.15 -10.24 18.05
C LYS A 128 11.51 -10.62 16.71
N GLY A 129 12.23 -10.39 15.60
CA GLY A 129 11.72 -10.66 14.27
C GLY A 129 10.85 -9.53 13.68
N THR A 130 10.77 -8.37 14.34
CA THR A 130 10.14 -7.17 13.77
C THR A 130 10.80 -6.78 12.45
N LEU A 131 9.98 -6.46 11.44
CA LEU A 131 10.41 -6.09 10.11
C LEU A 131 10.30 -4.57 9.88
N PRO A 132 11.16 -3.96 9.06
CA PRO A 132 10.97 -2.57 8.64
C PRO A 132 9.72 -2.46 7.75
N ALA A 133 8.89 -1.44 7.97
CA ALA A 133 7.77 -1.15 7.08
C ALA A 133 8.29 -0.42 5.84
N ILE A 134 8.52 -1.14 4.76
CA ILE A 134 9.01 -0.62 3.48
C ILE A 134 7.81 -0.46 2.53
N GLY A 135 7.16 0.69 2.57
CA GLY A 135 5.96 0.94 1.77
C GLY A 135 6.18 0.72 0.27
N GLY A 136 5.34 -0.12 -0.36
CA GLY A 136 5.37 -0.40 -1.79
C GLY A 136 6.55 -1.23 -2.29
N SER A 137 7.36 -1.84 -1.40
CA SER A 137 8.41 -2.78 -1.76
C SER A 137 7.89 -4.21 -1.73
N TRP A 138 8.11 -4.95 -2.81
CA TRP A 138 7.75 -6.38 -2.91
C TRP A 138 8.87 -7.30 -2.46
N LEU A 139 10.10 -6.81 -2.44
CA LEU A 139 11.19 -7.47 -1.72
C LEU A 139 10.85 -7.63 -0.23
N PHE A 140 10.20 -6.62 0.39
CA PHE A 140 9.76 -6.71 1.78
C PHE A 140 8.85 -7.92 2.03
N TYR A 141 7.90 -8.19 1.14
CA TYR A 141 7.03 -9.37 1.25
C TYR A 141 7.82 -10.68 1.06
N GLU A 142 8.84 -10.72 0.18
CA GLU A 142 9.71 -11.89 0.08
C GLU A 142 10.52 -12.12 1.36
N LEU A 143 11.04 -11.07 1.98
CA LEU A 143 11.77 -11.19 3.24
C LEU A 143 10.86 -11.67 4.38
N ALA A 144 9.62 -11.18 4.44
CA ALA A 144 8.62 -11.66 5.40
C ALA A 144 8.29 -13.14 5.19
N LEU A 145 8.11 -13.60 3.94
CA LEU A 145 7.91 -15.01 3.59
C LEU A 145 9.10 -15.86 3.99
N GLN A 146 10.32 -15.42 3.72
CA GLN A 146 11.53 -16.13 4.08
C GLN A 146 11.68 -16.27 5.60
N GLN A 147 11.34 -15.21 6.34
CA GLN A 147 11.34 -15.23 7.79
C GLN A 147 10.26 -16.19 8.32
N ALA A 148 9.04 -16.15 7.80
CA ALA A 148 7.96 -17.04 8.17
C ALA A 148 8.33 -18.53 7.95
N LYS A 149 9.06 -18.81 6.87
CA LYS A 149 9.54 -20.15 6.56
C LYS A 149 10.61 -20.65 7.56
N ARG A 150 11.49 -19.74 8.03
CA ARG A 150 12.50 -20.08 9.05
C ARG A 150 11.89 -20.32 10.43
N ASP A 151 10.98 -19.42 10.81
CA ASP A 151 10.44 -19.39 12.17
C ASP A 151 9.28 -20.35 12.39
N GLY A 152 8.74 -20.94 11.31
CA GLY A 152 7.57 -21.82 11.35
C GLY A 152 6.27 -21.10 11.75
N SER A 153 6.25 -19.79 11.74
CA SER A 153 5.11 -18.94 12.09
C SER A 153 4.98 -17.77 11.14
N GLY A 154 3.83 -17.10 11.16
CA GLY A 154 3.49 -16.14 10.16
C GLY A 154 3.11 -14.73 10.60
N GLY A 155 3.22 -14.37 11.88
CA GLY A 155 2.82 -13.04 12.35
C GLY A 155 4.00 -12.18 12.77
N TYR A 156 4.29 -11.09 12.05
CA TYR A 156 5.40 -10.19 12.34
C TYR A 156 4.92 -8.76 12.56
N GLN A 157 5.45 -8.13 13.60
CA GLN A 157 5.29 -6.70 13.75
C GLN A 157 6.12 -5.96 12.69
N THR A 158 5.60 -4.84 12.18
CA THR A 158 6.36 -3.96 11.29
C THR A 158 6.58 -2.61 11.97
N ILE A 159 7.69 -1.95 11.67
CA ILE A 159 8.01 -0.65 12.22
C ILE A 159 8.43 0.33 11.13
N GLY A 160 7.77 1.50 11.08
CA GLY A 160 8.12 2.61 10.18
C GLY A 160 9.00 3.67 10.83
N PHE A 161 9.61 4.53 10.01
CA PHE A 161 10.44 5.64 10.52
C PHE A 161 9.66 6.66 11.32
N GLY A 162 8.42 6.96 10.93
CA GLY A 162 7.53 7.91 11.60
C GLY A 162 6.72 7.34 12.77
N ALA A 163 6.87 6.05 13.12
CA ALA A 163 6.11 5.45 14.19
C ALA A 163 6.38 6.15 15.53
N GLN A 164 5.33 6.57 16.23
CA GLN A 164 5.43 7.08 17.59
C GLN A 164 5.73 5.93 18.55
N GLN A 165 6.29 6.26 19.72
CA GLN A 165 6.83 5.29 20.69
C GLN A 165 5.81 4.24 21.17
N ASN A 166 4.52 4.57 21.14
CA ASN A 166 3.42 3.73 21.65
C ASN A 166 2.37 3.39 20.59
N ALA A 167 2.60 3.72 19.31
CA ALA A 167 1.68 3.31 18.27
C ALA A 167 1.89 1.83 17.97
N ALA A 168 0.83 1.03 18.12
CA ALA A 168 0.84 -0.34 17.66
C ALA A 168 1.20 -0.35 16.16
N SER A 169 2.39 -0.84 15.84
CA SER A 169 2.79 -0.96 14.45
C SER A 169 1.96 -2.04 13.78
N PRO A 170 1.52 -1.83 12.53
CA PRO A 170 0.75 -2.82 11.82
C PRO A 170 1.50 -4.15 11.77
N LYS A 171 0.79 -5.24 11.98
CA LYS A 171 1.33 -6.59 11.77
C LYS A 171 1.20 -6.96 10.31
N ILE A 172 2.12 -7.78 9.84
CA ILE A 172 1.97 -8.55 8.62
C ILE A 172 1.83 -10.03 9.02
N ASP A 173 0.71 -10.63 8.66
CA ASP A 173 0.51 -12.06 8.83
C ASP A 173 0.83 -12.75 7.50
N VAL A 174 1.59 -13.85 7.56
CA VAL A 174 1.97 -14.67 6.42
C VAL A 174 1.38 -16.04 6.61
N ARG A 175 0.66 -16.55 5.61
CA ARG A 175 0.09 -17.91 5.61
C ARG A 175 0.52 -18.63 4.34
N PHE A 176 1.18 -19.76 4.47
CA PHE A 176 1.40 -20.67 3.36
C PHE A 176 0.14 -21.51 3.11
N ILE A 177 -0.36 -21.51 1.86
CA ILE A 177 -1.58 -22.23 1.46
C ILE A 177 -1.21 -23.56 0.79
N GLY A 178 -0.01 -23.64 0.23
CA GLY A 178 0.53 -24.80 -0.43
C GLY A 178 2.03 -24.66 -0.60
N THR A 179 2.60 -25.49 -1.47
CA THR A 179 4.05 -25.48 -1.76
C THR A 179 4.46 -24.29 -2.63
N ASP A 180 3.54 -23.74 -3.44
CA ASP A 180 3.75 -22.70 -4.44
C ASP A 180 2.93 -21.43 -4.19
N SER A 181 2.24 -21.34 -3.06
CA SER A 181 1.34 -20.22 -2.78
C SER A 181 1.31 -19.83 -1.31
N ALA A 182 1.14 -18.55 -1.10
CA ALA A 182 1.00 -17.94 0.21
C ALA A 182 0.01 -16.78 0.16
N GLU A 183 -0.38 -16.32 1.32
CA GLU A 183 -1.20 -15.14 1.55
C GLU A 183 -0.49 -14.23 2.54
N THR A 184 -0.58 -12.93 2.33
CA THR A 184 -0.23 -11.95 3.35
C THR A 184 -1.45 -11.13 3.72
N ILE A 185 -1.57 -10.83 5.02
CA ILE A 185 -2.62 -9.95 5.54
C ILE A 185 -1.94 -8.82 6.29
N GLN A 186 -2.18 -7.60 5.85
CA GLN A 186 -1.66 -6.39 6.50
C GLN A 186 -2.76 -5.34 6.53
N LEU A 187 -3.05 -4.74 7.69
CA LEU A 187 -4.14 -3.77 7.87
C LEU A 187 -5.50 -4.29 7.33
N GLY A 188 -5.76 -5.59 7.48
CA GLY A 188 -6.98 -6.23 6.96
C GLY A 188 -6.97 -6.53 5.45
N PHE A 189 -5.94 -6.10 4.70
CA PHE A 189 -5.85 -6.37 3.26
C PHE A 189 -5.17 -7.71 3.01
N ARG A 190 -5.89 -8.62 2.35
CA ARG A 190 -5.38 -9.92 1.93
C ARG A 190 -4.78 -9.84 0.54
N THR A 191 -3.56 -10.33 0.39
CA THR A 191 -2.87 -10.41 -0.89
C THR A 191 -2.45 -11.84 -1.16
N GLY A 192 -2.91 -12.41 -2.26
CA GLY A 192 -2.50 -13.73 -2.72
C GLY A 192 -1.12 -13.67 -3.38
N LEU A 193 -0.28 -14.66 -3.09
CA LEU A 193 1.07 -14.75 -3.63
C LEU A 193 1.28 -16.11 -4.31
N ARG A 194 1.87 -16.10 -5.51
CA ARG A 194 2.45 -17.28 -6.13
C ARG A 194 3.96 -17.28 -5.95
N LEU A 195 4.51 -18.44 -5.66
CA LEU A 195 5.92 -18.63 -5.32
C LEU A 195 6.58 -19.60 -6.29
N ASP A 196 7.86 -19.42 -6.57
CA ASP A 196 8.68 -20.42 -7.20
C ASP A 196 9.19 -21.46 -6.16
N ARG A 197 9.89 -22.49 -6.63
CA ARG A 197 10.51 -23.54 -5.79
C ARG A 197 11.50 -23.01 -4.75
N ASN A 198 12.02 -21.80 -4.93
CA ASN A 198 12.92 -21.14 -4.00
C ASN A 198 12.17 -20.21 -3.01
N GLY A 199 10.83 -20.18 -3.06
CA GLY A 199 10.00 -19.31 -2.24
C GLY A 199 10.00 -17.82 -2.67
N ARG A 200 10.37 -17.55 -3.94
CA ARG A 200 10.37 -16.19 -4.49
C ARG A 200 9.01 -15.87 -5.10
N ILE A 201 8.56 -14.63 -4.96
CA ILE A 201 7.28 -14.20 -5.53
C ILE A 201 7.36 -14.19 -7.05
N THR A 202 6.46 -14.92 -7.71
CA THR A 202 6.25 -14.95 -9.15
C THR A 202 4.99 -14.20 -9.57
N ARG A 203 4.07 -13.97 -8.65
CA ARG A 203 2.86 -13.16 -8.82
C ARG A 203 2.37 -12.69 -7.46
N GLY A 204 2.01 -11.42 -7.38
CA GLY A 204 1.22 -10.86 -6.29
C GLY A 204 -0.14 -10.42 -6.80
N ASP A 205 -1.22 -10.87 -6.14
CA ASP A 205 -2.59 -10.64 -6.56
C ASP A 205 -3.36 -9.92 -5.45
N GLY A 206 -3.64 -8.66 -5.70
CA GLY A 206 -4.43 -7.80 -4.82
C GLY A 206 -5.93 -7.82 -5.14
N SER A 207 -6.45 -8.83 -5.85
CA SER A 207 -7.88 -8.92 -6.22
C SER A 207 -8.83 -8.92 -5.02
N LEU A 208 -8.38 -9.41 -3.87
CA LEU A 208 -9.11 -9.38 -2.61
C LEU A 208 -8.95 -8.03 -1.86
N THR A 209 -8.14 -7.11 -2.36
CA THR A 209 -7.99 -5.77 -1.80
C THR A 209 -8.91 -4.79 -2.53
N THR A 210 -9.15 -3.65 -1.92
CA THR A 210 -9.89 -2.55 -2.57
C THR A 210 -9.11 -1.87 -3.71
N GLN A 211 -7.82 -2.16 -3.87
CA GLN A 211 -6.99 -1.57 -4.93
C GLN A 211 -6.98 -2.41 -6.21
N LYS A 212 -7.18 -3.73 -6.09
CA LYS A 212 -7.14 -4.66 -7.24
C LYS A 212 -5.82 -4.58 -8.03
N PHE A 213 -4.69 -4.47 -7.32
CA PHE A 213 -3.37 -4.40 -7.94
C PHE A 213 -2.88 -5.78 -8.38
N LEU A 214 -1.96 -5.77 -9.34
CA LEU A 214 -1.23 -6.93 -9.81
C LEU A 214 0.27 -6.68 -9.72
N VAL A 215 1.01 -7.66 -9.22
CA VAL A 215 2.47 -7.63 -9.16
C VAL A 215 3.06 -8.78 -9.95
N THR A 216 4.04 -8.46 -10.76
CA THR A 216 4.78 -9.42 -11.56
C THR A 216 6.29 -9.22 -11.42
N PRO A 217 7.09 -10.28 -11.48
CA PRO A 217 8.54 -10.13 -11.56
C PRO A 217 8.93 -9.29 -12.77
N ALA A 218 9.97 -8.50 -12.59
CA ALA A 218 10.58 -7.70 -13.64
C ALA A 218 12.04 -8.09 -13.77
N ARG A 219 12.50 -8.33 -15.00
CA ARG A 219 13.90 -8.55 -15.34
C ARG A 219 14.35 -7.42 -16.26
N ASP A 220 15.62 -7.07 -16.20
CA ASP A 220 16.29 -6.16 -17.14
C ASP A 220 15.62 -4.78 -17.29
N ILE A 221 15.05 -4.25 -16.19
CA ILE A 221 14.47 -2.92 -16.18
C ILE A 221 15.54 -1.87 -15.87
N ASP A 222 15.68 -0.91 -16.76
CA ASP A 222 16.39 0.33 -16.48
C ASP A 222 15.50 1.27 -15.68
N VAL A 223 15.63 1.17 -14.36
CA VAL A 223 14.83 1.99 -13.43
C VAL A 223 15.15 3.47 -13.54
N THR A 224 16.36 3.84 -14.00
CA THR A 224 16.78 5.23 -14.18
C THR A 224 16.12 5.85 -15.40
N ALA A 225 16.21 5.16 -16.55
CA ALA A 225 15.52 5.60 -17.77
C ALA A 225 14.00 5.71 -17.53
N LEU A 226 13.42 4.76 -16.82
CA LEU A 226 11.99 4.78 -16.49
C LEU A 226 11.62 5.96 -15.57
N ALA A 227 12.41 6.24 -14.55
CA ALA A 227 12.20 7.38 -13.65
C ALA A 227 12.22 8.70 -14.42
N ASN A 228 13.19 8.87 -15.32
CA ASN A 228 13.31 10.06 -16.15
C ASN A 228 12.12 10.20 -17.10
N ALA A 229 11.70 9.11 -17.75
CA ALA A 229 10.55 9.13 -18.64
C ALA A 229 9.24 9.48 -17.91
N TRP A 230 9.06 8.98 -16.70
CA TRP A 230 7.89 9.31 -15.88
C TRP A 230 7.94 10.75 -15.36
N ALA A 231 9.11 11.24 -14.93
CA ALA A 231 9.29 12.63 -14.52
C ALA A 231 9.04 13.62 -15.67
N ALA A 232 9.43 13.29 -16.90
CA ALA A 232 9.12 14.09 -18.08
C ALA A 232 7.60 14.18 -18.33
N ARG A 233 6.87 13.10 -18.13
CA ARG A 233 5.39 13.13 -18.19
C ARG A 233 4.79 13.97 -17.07
N ASP A 234 5.33 13.89 -15.86
CA ASP A 234 4.87 14.73 -14.75
C ASP A 234 5.06 16.22 -15.06
N ALA A 235 6.22 16.60 -15.62
CA ALA A 235 6.51 17.97 -16.03
C ALA A 235 5.60 18.46 -17.17
N ALA A 236 5.13 17.55 -18.03
CA ALA A 236 4.15 17.83 -19.07
C ALA A 236 2.69 17.88 -18.54
N GLY A 237 2.47 17.91 -17.24
CA GLY A 237 1.14 17.91 -16.63
C GLY A 237 0.41 16.55 -16.66
N GLN A 238 1.12 15.48 -17.00
CA GLN A 238 0.60 14.11 -17.09
C GLN A 238 1.00 13.25 -15.86
N ALA A 239 1.18 13.92 -14.72
CA ALA A 239 1.45 13.22 -13.46
C ALA A 239 0.33 12.22 -13.15
N MET A 240 0.70 11.11 -12.52
CA MET A 240 -0.30 10.10 -12.17
C MET A 240 -1.32 10.62 -11.15
N GLY A 241 -0.92 11.57 -10.30
CA GLY A 241 -1.72 12.05 -9.20
C GLY A 241 -1.97 10.98 -8.14
N THR A 242 -2.78 11.30 -7.14
CA THR A 242 -3.21 10.34 -6.13
C THR A 242 -4.26 9.39 -6.71
N ALA A 243 -4.23 8.12 -6.30
CA ALA A 243 -5.23 7.13 -6.72
C ALA A 243 -6.65 7.52 -6.28
N SER A 244 -6.75 8.22 -5.17
CA SER A 244 -8.00 8.77 -4.63
C SER A 244 -7.71 10.09 -3.96
N THR A 245 -8.32 11.16 -4.46
CA THR A 245 -8.33 12.46 -3.79
C THR A 245 -9.49 12.50 -2.80
N ARG A 246 -9.43 13.36 -1.79
CA ARG A 246 -10.59 13.71 -0.97
C ARG A 246 -11.28 14.90 -1.62
N ASP A 247 -12.61 14.92 -1.58
CA ASP A 247 -13.43 15.98 -2.16
C ASP A 247 -14.65 16.22 -1.28
N THR A 248 -15.29 17.38 -1.47
CA THR A 248 -16.48 17.78 -0.71
C THR A 248 -17.54 18.36 -1.64
N VAL A 249 -18.79 18.05 -1.33
CA VAL A 249 -19.97 18.66 -1.92
C VAL A 249 -20.67 19.49 -0.85
N SER A 250 -20.98 20.73 -1.15
CA SER A 250 -21.80 21.59 -0.29
C SER A 250 -22.94 22.18 -1.10
N ALA A 251 -24.17 22.05 -0.61
CA ALA A 251 -25.37 22.57 -1.26
C ALA A 251 -26.38 23.05 -0.24
N ASN A 252 -27.20 24.03 -0.63
CA ASN A 252 -28.39 24.40 0.11
C ASN A 252 -29.61 23.74 -0.58
N VAL A 253 -30.22 22.80 0.09
CA VAL A 253 -31.35 22.02 -0.41
C VAL A 253 -32.61 22.47 0.34
N GLY A 254 -33.43 23.33 -0.29
CA GLY A 254 -34.66 23.81 0.33
C GLY A 254 -34.47 24.48 1.70
N GLY A 255 -33.33 25.15 1.90
CA GLY A 255 -32.97 25.82 3.14
C GLY A 255 -32.18 24.95 4.14
N ALA A 256 -31.93 23.67 3.88
CA ALA A 256 -31.02 22.84 4.62
C ALA A 256 -29.61 22.95 4.01
N ASN A 257 -28.58 23.16 4.85
CA ASN A 257 -27.20 23.09 4.43
C ASN A 257 -26.71 21.65 4.50
N VAL A 258 -26.42 21.09 3.34
CA VAL A 258 -25.93 19.73 3.17
C VAL A 258 -24.45 19.77 2.82
N TRP A 259 -23.64 18.97 3.51
CA TRP A 259 -22.23 18.80 3.25
C TRP A 259 -21.89 17.30 3.17
N ILE A 260 -21.19 16.92 2.12
CA ILE A 260 -20.75 15.52 1.91
C ILE A 260 -19.25 15.53 1.66
N ASP A 261 -18.48 14.78 2.48
CA ASP A 261 -17.04 14.60 2.34
C ASP A 261 -16.75 13.15 1.97
N TYR A 262 -16.01 12.93 0.88
CA TYR A 262 -15.85 11.61 0.31
C TYR A 262 -14.49 11.41 -0.38
N GLY A 263 -14.06 10.16 -0.52
CA GLY A 263 -12.92 9.80 -1.35
C GLY A 263 -13.32 9.64 -2.80
N ARG A 264 -12.55 10.20 -3.73
CA ARG A 264 -12.76 10.16 -5.19
C ARG A 264 -11.78 9.22 -5.88
N PRO A 265 -12.02 7.88 -5.88
CA PRO A 265 -11.16 6.95 -6.57
C PRO A 265 -11.22 7.12 -8.08
N ALA A 266 -10.08 6.91 -8.76
CA ALA A 266 -9.98 6.85 -10.21
C ALA A 266 -10.15 5.43 -10.72
N MET A 267 -10.79 5.26 -11.88
CA MET A 267 -11.03 3.97 -12.54
C MET A 267 -9.75 3.30 -13.01
N ARG A 268 -8.90 4.04 -13.69
CA ARG A 268 -7.62 3.58 -14.25
C ARG A 268 -7.77 2.31 -15.10
N GLY A 269 -8.82 2.25 -15.91
CA GLY A 269 -9.12 1.12 -16.77
C GLY A 269 -9.57 -0.16 -16.05
N ARG A 270 -9.93 -0.07 -14.76
CA ARG A 270 -10.53 -1.20 -14.04
C ARG A 270 -12.03 -1.24 -14.27
N GLU A 271 -12.59 -2.44 -14.31
CA GLU A 271 -14.02 -2.63 -14.25
C GLU A 271 -14.53 -2.24 -12.86
N ILE A 272 -15.53 -1.37 -12.81
CA ILE A 272 -16.04 -0.81 -11.56
C ILE A 272 -17.12 -1.69 -10.95
N TRP A 273 -18.27 -1.74 -11.60
CA TRP A 273 -19.47 -2.37 -11.05
C TRP A 273 -19.42 -3.89 -11.18
N GLY A 274 -19.58 -4.59 -10.07
CA GLY A 274 -19.44 -6.04 -9.97
C GLY A 274 -18.00 -6.53 -9.72
N THR A 275 -16.97 -5.68 -9.97
CA THR A 275 -15.57 -6.04 -9.77
C THR A 275 -14.90 -5.21 -8.69
N LEU A 276 -14.63 -3.93 -8.93
CA LEU A 276 -14.02 -3.04 -7.92
C LEU A 276 -15.02 -2.71 -6.80
N VAL A 277 -16.26 -2.50 -7.18
CA VAL A 277 -17.42 -2.36 -6.30
C VAL A 277 -18.29 -3.60 -6.50
N PRO A 278 -18.08 -4.68 -5.70
CA PRO A 278 -18.81 -5.94 -5.87
C PRO A 278 -20.29 -5.76 -5.62
N PHE A 279 -21.12 -6.46 -6.40
CA PHE A 279 -22.56 -6.55 -6.10
C PHE A 279 -22.81 -7.31 -4.79
N ASP A 280 -23.93 -7.05 -4.16
CA ASP A 280 -24.38 -7.65 -2.90
C ASP A 280 -23.40 -7.44 -1.72
N THR A 281 -22.52 -6.43 -1.84
CA THR A 281 -21.54 -6.08 -0.81
C THR A 281 -21.66 -4.59 -0.48
N VAL A 282 -21.67 -4.27 0.82
CA VAL A 282 -21.70 -2.87 1.27
C VAL A 282 -20.36 -2.20 0.94
N TRP A 283 -20.44 -1.09 0.21
CA TRP A 283 -19.31 -0.29 -0.20
C TRP A 283 -19.36 1.08 0.47
N ARG A 284 -18.18 1.58 0.90
CA ARG A 284 -17.98 2.87 1.61
C ARG A 284 -18.37 4.11 0.82
N LEU A 285 -18.98 3.98 -0.36
CA LEU A 285 -19.39 5.08 -1.24
C LEU A 285 -18.21 6.04 -1.53
N GLY A 286 -17.05 5.48 -1.86
CA GLY A 286 -15.83 6.26 -2.11
C GLY A 286 -14.55 5.47 -1.89
N ALA A 287 -13.51 6.12 -1.35
CA ALA A 287 -12.22 5.50 -1.09
C ALA A 287 -11.61 5.95 0.25
N ASN A 288 -10.77 5.08 0.82
CA ASN A 288 -10.10 5.27 2.12
C ASN A 288 -11.13 5.31 3.25
N SER A 289 -11.31 6.45 3.92
CA SER A 289 -12.38 6.63 4.90
C SER A 289 -13.74 6.61 4.23
N ALA A 290 -14.76 6.12 4.94
CA ALA A 290 -16.14 6.14 4.47
C ALA A 290 -16.64 7.59 4.25
N THR A 291 -17.62 7.72 3.37
CA THR A 291 -18.23 9.00 3.02
C THR A 291 -19.06 9.53 4.18
N GLN A 292 -18.94 10.81 4.47
CA GLN A 292 -19.67 11.50 5.54
C GLN A 292 -20.73 12.44 4.97
N LEU A 293 -21.89 12.47 5.60
CA LEU A 293 -22.97 13.43 5.36
C LEU A 293 -23.21 14.25 6.62
N ARG A 294 -23.23 15.57 6.50
CA ARG A 294 -23.71 16.49 7.55
C ARG A 294 -24.85 17.34 7.02
N THR A 295 -25.89 17.50 7.83
CA THR A 295 -27.01 18.39 7.56
C THR A 295 -27.41 19.14 8.83
N ASP A 296 -27.78 20.40 8.69
CA ASP A 296 -28.26 21.26 9.79
C ASP A 296 -29.78 21.23 10.00
N LYS A 297 -30.53 20.57 9.09
CA LYS A 297 -31.95 20.34 9.19
C LYS A 297 -32.29 18.91 8.83
N ASP A 298 -33.48 18.47 9.21
CA ASP A 298 -34.02 17.19 8.80
C ASP A 298 -34.17 17.16 7.27
N LEU A 299 -33.76 16.05 6.67
CA LEU A 299 -33.90 15.81 5.24
C LEU A 299 -34.91 14.69 4.99
N ASP A 300 -35.66 14.84 3.90
CA ASP A 300 -36.30 13.73 3.23
C ASP A 300 -35.37 13.26 2.12
N ILE A 301 -34.89 12.03 2.21
CA ILE A 301 -34.06 11.40 1.18
C ILE A 301 -34.83 10.19 0.67
N GLY A 302 -35.36 10.25 -0.57
CA GLY A 302 -36.12 9.16 -1.17
C GLY A 302 -37.35 8.75 -0.35
N GLY A 303 -38.04 9.70 0.28
CA GLY A 303 -39.23 9.44 1.13
C GLY A 303 -38.89 8.97 2.55
N LYS A 304 -37.60 8.96 2.95
CA LYS A 304 -37.17 8.59 4.29
C LYS A 304 -36.58 9.80 5.03
N THR A 305 -36.93 9.94 6.30
CA THR A 305 -36.40 11.02 7.13
C THR A 305 -35.00 10.71 7.65
N VAL A 306 -34.08 11.63 7.43
CA VAL A 306 -32.77 11.67 8.06
C VAL A 306 -32.73 12.95 8.89
N ALA A 307 -32.63 12.83 10.22
CA ALA A 307 -32.60 13.97 11.11
C ALA A 307 -31.36 14.85 10.90
N ALA A 308 -31.40 16.10 11.37
CA ALA A 308 -30.22 16.95 11.43
C ALA A 308 -29.08 16.25 12.17
N GLY A 309 -27.86 16.26 11.62
CA GLY A 309 -26.75 15.53 12.23
C GLY A 309 -25.59 15.21 11.29
N LEU A 310 -24.70 14.35 11.80
CA LEU A 310 -23.52 13.83 11.10
C LEU A 310 -23.65 12.32 10.97
N TYR A 311 -23.47 11.82 9.74
CA TYR A 311 -23.70 10.44 9.36
C TYR A 311 -22.54 9.90 8.50
N THR A 312 -22.46 8.57 8.41
CA THR A 312 -21.64 7.86 7.43
C THR A 312 -22.55 7.29 6.35
N LEU A 313 -22.18 7.45 5.09
CA LEU A 313 -22.90 6.93 3.93
C LEU A 313 -22.21 5.68 3.36
N TRP A 314 -23.05 4.71 2.99
CA TRP A 314 -22.63 3.48 2.33
C TRP A 314 -23.56 3.19 1.14
N LEU A 315 -23.05 2.44 0.18
CA LEU A 315 -23.82 1.94 -0.96
C LEU A 315 -23.87 0.41 -0.92
N LEU A 316 -25.03 -0.16 -1.11
CA LEU A 316 -25.21 -1.59 -1.37
C LEU A 316 -25.76 -1.75 -2.80
N PRO A 317 -24.88 -1.95 -3.82
CA PRO A 317 -25.35 -2.23 -5.18
C PRO A 317 -25.68 -3.70 -5.33
N THR A 318 -26.71 -4.02 -6.12
CA THR A 318 -26.99 -5.35 -6.61
C THR A 318 -27.08 -5.34 -8.14
N LEU A 319 -27.29 -6.48 -8.74
CA LEU A 319 -27.49 -6.55 -10.19
C LEU A 319 -28.71 -5.76 -10.67
N LYS A 320 -29.76 -5.63 -9.84
CA LYS A 320 -31.03 -4.99 -10.21
C LYS A 320 -31.24 -3.66 -9.50
N ASP A 321 -30.94 -3.60 -8.23
CA ASP A 321 -31.28 -2.51 -7.32
C ASP A 321 -30.03 -1.94 -6.66
N ALA A 322 -30.16 -0.81 -5.98
CA ALA A 322 -29.14 -0.27 -5.09
C ALA A 322 -29.79 0.45 -3.90
N TRP A 323 -29.08 0.47 -2.80
CA TRP A 323 -29.51 1.17 -1.59
C TRP A 323 -28.42 2.08 -1.05
N LEU A 324 -28.79 3.32 -0.75
CA LEU A 324 -28.03 4.18 0.13
C LEU A 324 -28.32 3.77 1.57
N ILE A 325 -27.27 3.50 2.33
CA ILE A 325 -27.35 3.20 3.75
C ILE A 325 -26.79 4.41 4.50
N VAL A 326 -27.59 4.97 5.39
CA VAL A 326 -27.21 6.03 6.31
C VAL A 326 -26.97 5.39 7.67
N SER A 327 -25.77 5.58 8.21
CA SER A 327 -25.36 5.02 9.51
C SER A 327 -24.95 6.14 10.47
N THR A 328 -25.01 5.87 11.76
CA THR A 328 -24.45 6.79 12.77
C THR A 328 -22.96 7.01 12.52
N GLN A 329 -22.51 8.28 12.65
CA GLN A 329 -21.11 8.63 12.46
C GLN A 329 -20.28 8.20 13.67
N ALA A 330 -19.16 7.53 13.39
CA ALA A 330 -18.07 7.36 14.35
C ALA A 330 -17.04 8.49 14.21
N SER A 331 -16.41 8.88 15.31
CA SER A 331 -15.30 9.83 15.31
C SER A 331 -14.05 9.16 15.89
N PRO A 332 -12.96 9.05 15.12
CA PRO A 332 -12.72 9.53 13.75
C PRO A 332 -13.56 8.79 12.70
N PRO A 333 -13.62 9.29 11.44
CA PRO A 333 -14.35 8.62 10.35
C PRO A 333 -13.95 7.16 10.21
N LEU A 334 -14.94 6.29 10.01
CA LEU A 334 -14.71 4.85 9.83
C LEU A 334 -13.83 4.59 8.61
N TRP A 335 -12.93 3.63 8.73
CA TRP A 335 -12.25 3.07 7.58
C TRP A 335 -13.27 2.31 6.70
N GLY A 336 -13.04 2.27 5.40
CA GLY A 336 -14.04 1.81 4.45
C GLY A 336 -14.43 0.34 4.50
N THR A 337 -13.91 -0.45 5.43
CA THR A 337 -14.30 -1.85 5.66
C THR A 337 -15.08 -2.05 6.95
N ASP A 338 -15.32 -0.99 7.71
CA ASP A 338 -15.80 -1.07 9.10
C ASP A 338 -17.32 -0.86 9.22
N PHE A 339 -18.07 -1.22 8.17
CA PHE A 339 -19.54 -1.19 8.22
C PHE A 339 -20.08 -2.15 9.28
N SER A 340 -20.96 -1.64 10.11
CA SER A 340 -21.74 -2.44 11.06
C SER A 340 -23.24 -2.22 10.86
N LYS A 341 -23.97 -3.29 10.67
CA LYS A 341 -25.44 -3.22 10.52
C LYS A 341 -26.12 -2.62 11.76
N SER A 342 -25.54 -2.74 12.94
CA SER A 342 -26.07 -2.17 14.17
C SER A 342 -26.05 -0.63 14.21
N THR A 343 -25.28 0.01 13.33
CA THR A 343 -25.22 1.47 13.20
C THR A 343 -26.12 2.03 12.10
N GLU A 344 -26.80 1.16 11.34
CA GLU A 344 -27.72 1.56 10.26
C GLU A 344 -28.91 2.32 10.84
N VAL A 345 -29.10 3.55 10.39
CA VAL A 345 -30.25 4.40 10.76
C VAL A 345 -31.39 4.19 9.79
N VAL A 346 -31.08 4.23 8.49
CA VAL A 346 -32.08 4.06 7.43
C VAL A 346 -31.42 3.53 6.15
N ARG A 347 -32.21 2.77 5.38
CA ARG A 347 -31.87 2.27 4.05
C ARG A 347 -32.85 2.83 3.03
N ILE A 348 -32.32 3.41 1.98
CA ILE A 348 -33.04 4.20 0.97
C ILE A 348 -32.80 3.58 -0.39
N ALA A 349 -33.88 3.24 -1.12
CA ALA A 349 -33.75 2.76 -2.49
C ALA A 349 -33.23 3.87 -3.41
N LEU A 350 -32.33 3.52 -4.32
CA LEU A 350 -31.76 4.42 -5.29
C LEU A 350 -32.29 4.12 -6.70
N GLU A 351 -32.46 5.17 -7.49
CA GLU A 351 -32.68 5.05 -8.93
C GLU A 351 -31.35 4.73 -9.61
N ARG A 352 -31.37 3.81 -10.56
CA ARG A 352 -30.18 3.40 -11.31
C ARG A 352 -30.14 4.12 -12.64
N HIS A 353 -29.01 4.77 -12.93
CA HIS A 353 -28.71 5.41 -14.19
C HIS A 353 -27.66 4.60 -14.94
N LEU A 354 -28.02 4.04 -16.09
CA LEU A 354 -27.13 3.24 -16.94
C LEU A 354 -26.82 3.99 -18.22
N ASN A 355 -25.67 3.66 -18.82
CA ASN A 355 -25.25 4.22 -20.09
C ASN A 355 -25.18 5.75 -20.08
N LEU A 356 -24.58 6.32 -19.03
CA LEU A 356 -24.29 7.74 -18.99
C LEU A 356 -23.56 8.16 -20.27
N PRO A 357 -23.81 9.35 -20.81
CA PRO A 357 -23.24 9.80 -22.09
C PRO A 357 -21.72 9.94 -22.02
N THR A 358 -21.18 10.18 -20.86
CA THR A 358 -19.74 10.30 -20.57
C THR A 358 -19.29 9.24 -19.60
N THR A 359 -18.03 8.79 -19.77
CA THR A 359 -17.39 7.91 -18.80
C THR A 359 -16.77 8.75 -17.69
N GLU A 360 -17.26 8.58 -16.46
CA GLU A 360 -16.68 9.24 -15.28
C GLU A 360 -15.45 8.46 -14.80
N GLU A 361 -14.26 8.95 -15.15
CA GLU A 361 -12.98 8.33 -14.74
C GLU A 361 -12.81 8.33 -13.21
N ARG A 362 -13.36 9.34 -12.51
CA ARG A 362 -13.32 9.45 -11.05
C ARG A 362 -14.70 9.38 -10.47
N PHE A 363 -14.86 8.60 -9.41
CA PHE A 363 -16.10 8.60 -8.64
C PHE A 363 -16.51 10.02 -8.27
N HIS A 364 -17.75 10.38 -8.53
CA HIS A 364 -18.27 11.73 -8.35
C HIS A 364 -19.58 11.70 -7.59
N ILE A 365 -19.67 12.50 -6.51
CA ILE A 365 -20.91 12.80 -5.80
C ILE A 365 -21.26 14.26 -6.10
N PHE A 366 -22.51 14.52 -6.44
CA PHE A 366 -22.97 15.88 -6.67
C PHE A 366 -24.47 15.99 -6.36
N ILE A 367 -24.94 17.21 -6.17
CA ILE A 367 -26.36 17.55 -6.00
C ILE A 367 -26.75 18.44 -7.15
N GLU A 368 -27.74 18.05 -7.92
CA GLU A 368 -28.30 18.82 -9.02
C GLU A 368 -29.82 18.96 -8.84
N GLY A 369 -30.29 20.21 -8.62
CA GLY A 369 -31.67 20.45 -8.23
C GLY A 369 -32.03 19.76 -6.92
N ASP A 370 -32.98 18.85 -6.98
CA ASP A 370 -33.42 18.01 -5.85
C ASP A 370 -32.86 16.57 -5.88
N MET A 371 -31.85 16.31 -6.71
CA MET A 371 -31.25 14.99 -6.88
C MET A 371 -29.85 14.94 -6.28
N LEU A 372 -29.64 13.98 -5.38
CA LEU A 372 -28.31 13.55 -4.92
C LEU A 372 -27.84 12.40 -5.80
N MET A 373 -26.69 12.59 -6.49
CA MET A 373 -26.19 11.70 -7.53
C MET A 373 -24.83 11.12 -7.17
N PHE A 374 -24.61 9.88 -7.60
CA PHE A 374 -23.37 9.11 -7.42
C PHE A 374 -22.97 8.50 -8.76
N HIS A 375 -21.98 9.05 -9.44
CA HIS A 375 -21.55 8.60 -10.77
C HIS A 375 -20.15 8.01 -10.76
N TRP A 376 -19.95 6.91 -11.46
CA TRP A 376 -18.65 6.35 -11.77
C TRP A 376 -18.73 5.46 -13.00
N ASP A 377 -17.71 5.49 -13.87
CA ASP A 377 -17.74 4.84 -15.17
C ASP A 377 -18.94 5.34 -16.02
N LYS A 378 -19.70 4.47 -16.62
CA LYS A 378 -20.90 4.77 -17.41
C LYS A 378 -22.21 4.53 -16.65
N ALA A 379 -22.14 4.40 -15.34
CA ALA A 379 -23.31 4.16 -14.53
C ALA A 379 -23.28 4.98 -13.25
N GLY A 380 -24.45 5.18 -12.67
CA GLY A 380 -24.59 5.88 -11.42
C GLY A 380 -25.90 5.53 -10.74
N TYR A 381 -26.11 6.18 -9.62
CA TYR A 381 -27.30 6.07 -8.81
C TYR A 381 -27.74 7.46 -8.37
N GLY A 382 -29.03 7.65 -8.20
CA GLY A 382 -29.59 8.92 -7.76
C GLY A 382 -30.73 8.73 -6.76
N VAL A 383 -31.00 9.78 -6.00
CA VAL A 383 -32.13 9.83 -5.09
C VAL A 383 -32.58 11.28 -4.87
N LYS A 384 -33.90 11.49 -4.78
CA LYS A 384 -34.43 12.80 -4.42
C LYS A 384 -34.10 13.17 -2.98
N ILE A 385 -33.72 14.43 -2.80
CA ILE A 385 -33.36 15.01 -1.51
C ILE A 385 -34.08 16.37 -1.36
N LYS A 386 -34.69 16.62 -0.23
CA LYS A 386 -35.29 17.93 0.13
C LYS A 386 -35.23 18.16 1.62
N ALA A 387 -35.24 19.41 2.05
CA ALA A 387 -35.44 19.78 3.44
C ALA A 387 -36.85 19.39 3.90
N LYS A 388 -36.99 19.04 5.17
CA LYS A 388 -38.25 18.86 5.84
C LYS A 388 -38.72 20.08 6.59
#